data_3e4a08f8f0d21161643fac54f39d2472
#
_entry.id   3e4a08f8f0d21161643fac54f39d2472
#
_cell.length_a   1.000
_cell.length_b   1.000
_cell.length_c   1.000
_cell.angle_alpha   90.00
_cell.angle_beta   90.00
_cell.angle_gamma   90.00
#
_symmetry.space_group_name_H-M   'P 1'
#
loop_
_entity.id
_entity.type
_entity.pdbx_description
1 polymer ?
#
loop_
_entity_poly.entity_id
_entity_poly.type
_entity_poly.pdbx_seq_one_letter_code
_entity_poly.pdbx_strand_id
1 'polypeptide(L)'
;MTGSLKRMAIILAGCVFMAPPGGPATAGTARSILAGDAFAPARAAIAKILKETAASGVAVAVAKDGKIVWQEGFGYIAHGTKSPATPDTMFPLASITKALTATGLQVLAERGLIDLDKPANAYLEPSKIRSCAGGSAAATIKNLVYHTSGLPMHYHFFYADKPLRPPGMDESIRRYGILTNPPGEAYCYSNFGYGILGDILARVSGESYAEFMREEVFETLGMMRTAIVTEPGGFENVAAKYGGGKRRLPVCDFDHEGASAAYASVHDLVRFGMFHLGDRVPGQKQILKPATLAAMHRESDSEFLDSGLRVAYLLGSFGRLEHLGTTFLVATGSMPGAVARLDMVPSENLVSAVLANASDVDLWALQHEIFAAFLPAFRDTPYQAPRAAEEAGSFSPPDSLLGRWSGTIRTFQKTIPAALTFMRGGPVVLEIDGIRASPLSVKTELGEMSYEDGVFSGLFWGRIDTPDTSGRPHAVYIKVKMRENKLVGSASAVSIDARRTFFLPHCLELARPAGDAKGR
;
A
#
# COMPACT_ATOMS: atom_id res chain seq x y z
N MET A 1 8.95 -65.45 -35.32
CA MET A 1 10.32 -65.02 -35.62
C MET A 1 10.55 -63.75 -34.83
N THR A 2 10.86 -63.89 -33.62
CA THR A 2 12.02 -63.72 -32.75
C THR A 2 12.88 -62.47 -33.15
N GLY A 3 12.81 -61.43 -32.32
CA GLY A 3 13.64 -60.24 -32.35
C GLY A 3 13.72 -59.58 -30.97
N SER A 4 14.79 -59.91 -30.30
CA SER A 4 15.25 -59.66 -28.94
C SER A 4 15.16 -58.20 -28.44
N LEU A 5 14.55 -57.99 -27.28
CA LEU A 5 14.70 -56.82 -26.42
C LEU A 5 16.08 -56.81 -25.74
N LYS A 6 16.91 -55.84 -26.02
CA LYS A 6 18.05 -55.51 -25.15
C LYS A 6 17.67 -54.47 -24.15
N ARG A 7 17.60 -54.83 -22.89
CA ARG A 7 17.52 -53.95 -21.73
C ARG A 7 18.88 -53.29 -21.51
N MET A 8 18.93 -51.98 -21.55
CA MET A 8 20.09 -51.18 -21.14
C MET A 8 19.84 -50.66 -19.71
N ALA A 9 20.58 -51.22 -18.77
CA ALA A 9 20.58 -50.79 -17.38
C ALA A 9 21.39 -49.50 -17.28
N ILE A 10 20.74 -48.38 -16.83
CA ILE A 10 21.43 -47.17 -16.45
C ILE A 10 21.76 -47.25 -14.97
N ILE A 11 23.05 -47.31 -14.68
CA ILE A 11 23.61 -47.24 -13.32
C ILE A 11 23.54 -45.79 -12.88
N LEU A 12 22.68 -45.46 -11.91
CA LEU A 12 22.71 -44.20 -11.17
C LEU A 12 23.87 -44.27 -10.16
N ALA A 13 24.94 -43.54 -10.45
CA ALA A 13 25.97 -43.23 -9.45
C ALA A 13 25.46 -42.10 -8.54
N GLY A 14 25.00 -42.46 -7.35
CA GLY A 14 24.67 -41.50 -6.32
C GLY A 14 25.93 -40.85 -5.74
N CYS A 15 26.17 -39.61 -6.05
CA CYS A 15 27.11 -38.79 -5.29
C CYS A 15 26.39 -38.27 -4.05
N VAL A 16 26.62 -38.92 -2.92
CA VAL A 16 26.27 -38.42 -1.60
C VAL A 16 27.26 -37.28 -1.26
N PHE A 17 26.84 -36.05 -1.40
CA PHE A 17 27.56 -34.91 -0.79
C PHE A 17 27.22 -34.92 0.71
N MET A 18 28.15 -35.39 1.53
CA MET A 18 28.14 -35.14 2.96
C MET A 18 28.45 -33.67 3.20
N ALA A 19 27.46 -32.92 3.66
CA ALA A 19 27.67 -31.60 4.23
C ALA A 19 28.48 -31.75 5.54
N PRO A 20 29.46 -30.87 5.80
CA PRO A 20 30.16 -30.87 7.09
C PRO A 20 29.18 -30.47 8.20
N PRO A 21 29.33 -30.98 9.44
CA PRO A 21 28.47 -30.63 10.55
C PRO A 21 28.61 -29.15 10.84
N GLY A 22 27.51 -28.39 10.69
CA GLY A 22 27.42 -27.00 11.07
C GLY A 22 27.65 -26.86 12.59
N GLY A 23 28.75 -26.25 12.94
CA GLY A 23 28.95 -25.75 14.30
C GLY A 23 27.86 -24.73 14.64
N PRO A 24 27.57 -24.49 15.93
CA PRO A 24 26.56 -23.52 16.34
C PRO A 24 26.89 -22.16 15.73
N ALA A 25 25.96 -21.61 14.97
CA ALA A 25 26.05 -20.23 14.46
C ALA A 25 26.12 -19.29 15.68
N THR A 26 27.31 -18.89 16.02
CA THR A 26 27.51 -17.79 16.95
C THR A 26 26.91 -16.56 16.29
N ALA A 27 25.86 -16.00 16.88
CA ALA A 27 25.33 -14.70 16.54
C ALA A 27 26.47 -13.68 16.62
N GLY A 28 27.14 -13.45 15.48
CA GLY A 28 28.17 -12.46 15.33
C GLY A 28 27.51 -11.10 15.43
N THR A 29 27.54 -10.50 16.61
CA THR A 29 27.27 -9.09 16.82
C THR A 29 28.19 -8.29 15.90
N ALA A 30 27.63 -7.74 14.82
CA ALA A 30 28.31 -6.74 14.01
C ALA A 30 28.67 -5.58 14.95
N ARG A 31 29.94 -5.45 15.28
CA ARG A 31 30.45 -4.37 16.13
C ARG A 31 30.16 -3.05 15.43
N SER A 32 29.31 -2.24 16.03
CA SER A 32 28.98 -0.88 15.61
C SER A 32 30.23 -0.09 15.23
N ILE A 33 30.20 0.50 14.02
CA ILE A 33 31.25 1.46 13.57
C ILE A 33 31.13 2.78 14.36
N LEU A 34 30.02 2.98 15.07
CA LEU A 34 29.75 4.18 15.88
C LEU A 34 30.31 4.03 17.29
N ALA A 35 30.91 5.10 17.82
CA ALA A 35 31.44 5.13 19.16
C ALA A 35 30.32 5.05 20.22
N GLY A 36 30.38 4.10 21.14
CA GLY A 36 29.34 3.84 22.13
C GLY A 36 28.13 3.10 21.57
N ASP A 37 27.10 2.89 22.39
CA ASP A 37 25.81 2.33 21.91
C ASP A 37 24.93 3.44 21.34
N ALA A 38 25.24 3.89 20.13
CA ALA A 38 24.52 4.96 19.45
C ALA A 38 23.03 4.63 19.21
N PHE A 39 22.64 3.35 19.25
CA PHE A 39 21.26 2.89 19.08
C PHE A 39 20.54 2.58 20.40
N ALA A 40 21.15 2.89 21.56
CA ALA A 40 20.49 2.67 22.86
C ALA A 40 19.13 3.39 22.98
N PRO A 41 18.94 4.65 22.51
CA PRO A 41 17.63 5.30 22.52
C PRO A 41 16.59 4.55 21.66
N ALA A 42 16.97 4.11 20.46
CA ALA A 42 16.09 3.35 19.57
C ALA A 42 15.69 1.99 20.20
N ARG A 43 16.63 1.27 20.85
CA ARG A 43 16.33 0.03 21.59
C ARG A 43 15.36 0.29 22.75
N ALA A 44 15.53 1.38 23.48
CA ALA A 44 14.61 1.76 24.55
C ALA A 44 13.20 2.07 24.01
N ALA A 45 13.12 2.78 22.89
CA ALA A 45 11.85 3.04 22.21
C ALA A 45 11.15 1.74 21.75
N ILE A 46 11.91 0.79 21.18
CA ILE A 46 11.37 -0.53 20.78
C ILE A 46 10.88 -1.32 22.01
N ALA A 47 11.61 -1.32 23.11
CA ALA A 47 11.17 -1.98 24.34
C ALA A 47 9.85 -1.40 24.87
N LYS A 48 9.68 -0.08 24.75
CA LYS A 48 8.41 0.61 25.06
C LYS A 48 7.29 0.20 24.12
N ILE A 49 7.53 0.17 22.80
CA ILE A 49 6.57 -0.28 21.79
C ILE A 49 6.05 -1.70 22.13
N LEU A 50 6.96 -2.66 22.36
CA LEU A 50 6.56 -4.04 22.68
C LEU A 50 5.74 -4.17 23.97
N LYS A 51 5.91 -3.24 24.91
CA LYS A 51 5.14 -3.19 26.16
C LYS A 51 3.78 -2.54 26.00
N GLU A 52 3.69 -1.46 25.22
CA GLU A 52 2.53 -0.56 25.19
C GLU A 52 1.58 -0.82 24.02
N THR A 53 2.02 -1.54 22.98
CA THR A 53 1.21 -1.82 21.79
C THR A 53 0.80 -3.29 21.67
N ALA A 54 0.09 -3.62 20.60
CA ALA A 54 -0.27 -5.00 20.28
C ALA A 54 0.88 -5.79 19.63
N ALA A 55 2.01 -5.16 19.29
CA ALA A 55 3.13 -5.82 18.64
C ALA A 55 3.74 -6.91 19.51
N SER A 56 3.98 -8.09 18.92
CA SER A 56 4.79 -9.14 19.54
C SER A 56 6.25 -9.10 19.07
N GLY A 57 6.51 -8.46 17.92
CA GLY A 57 7.82 -8.36 17.32
C GLY A 57 8.02 -7.08 16.52
N VAL A 58 9.24 -6.56 16.59
CA VAL A 58 9.72 -5.43 15.80
C VAL A 58 11.08 -5.82 15.23
N ALA A 59 11.38 -5.44 14.00
CA ALA A 59 12.69 -5.62 13.41
C ALA A 59 13.19 -4.31 12.78
N VAL A 60 14.50 -4.07 12.89
CA VAL A 60 15.16 -2.84 12.41
C VAL A 60 16.42 -3.22 11.64
N ALA A 61 16.69 -2.50 10.54
CA ALA A 61 17.98 -2.51 9.87
C ALA A 61 18.36 -1.10 9.40
N VAL A 62 19.65 -0.77 9.53
CA VAL A 62 20.21 0.51 9.10
C VAL A 62 21.46 0.25 8.27
N ALA A 63 21.56 0.89 7.11
CA ALA A 63 22.76 0.89 6.28
C ALA A 63 23.29 2.31 6.10
N LYS A 64 24.61 2.45 6.13
CA LYS A 64 25.36 3.69 5.90
C LYS A 64 26.51 3.39 4.95
N ASP A 65 26.66 4.20 3.91
CA ASP A 65 27.74 4.10 2.93
C ASP A 65 27.88 2.68 2.32
N GLY A 66 26.74 2.11 1.92
CA GLY A 66 26.68 0.80 1.28
C GLY A 66 26.94 -0.39 2.22
N LYS A 67 26.87 -0.20 3.55
CA LYS A 67 27.08 -1.27 4.53
C LYS A 67 25.99 -1.26 5.61
N ILE A 68 25.48 -2.43 5.94
CA ILE A 68 24.56 -2.59 7.07
C ILE A 68 25.38 -2.38 8.36
N VAL A 69 25.06 -1.31 9.10
CA VAL A 69 25.76 -0.92 10.34
C VAL A 69 25.00 -1.36 11.60
N TRP A 70 23.72 -1.61 11.49
CA TRP A 70 22.88 -2.17 12.54
C TRP A 70 21.73 -2.99 11.93
N GLN A 71 21.48 -4.17 12.49
CA GLN A 71 20.26 -4.92 12.25
C GLN A 71 19.93 -5.77 13.48
N GLU A 72 18.67 -5.74 13.92
CA GLU A 72 18.26 -6.43 15.14
C GLU A 72 16.75 -6.75 15.10
N GLY A 73 16.37 -7.90 15.62
CA GLY A 73 14.99 -8.28 15.86
C GLY A 73 14.68 -8.27 17.35
N PHE A 74 13.47 -7.85 17.73
CA PHE A 74 13.03 -7.68 19.10
C PHE A 74 11.72 -8.40 19.34
N GLY A 75 11.57 -9.03 20.49
CA GLY A 75 10.38 -9.80 20.85
C GLY A 75 10.28 -11.11 20.08
N TYR A 76 9.09 -11.48 19.65
CA TYR A 76 8.78 -12.79 19.08
C TYR A 76 7.97 -12.66 17.77
N ILE A 77 8.08 -13.66 16.89
CA ILE A 77 7.28 -13.70 15.66
C ILE A 77 5.77 -13.78 15.93
N ALA A 78 5.38 -14.30 17.10
CA ALA A 78 3.99 -14.34 17.55
C ALA A 78 3.90 -14.38 19.08
N HIS A 79 2.86 -13.79 19.65
CA HIS A 79 2.55 -13.90 21.07
C HIS A 79 2.41 -15.37 21.49
N GLY A 80 2.96 -15.71 22.65
CA GLY A 80 2.89 -17.06 23.22
C GLY A 80 3.84 -18.09 22.59
N THR A 81 4.64 -17.69 21.61
CA THR A 81 5.71 -18.54 21.05
C THR A 81 7.05 -18.27 21.71
N LYS A 82 8.01 -19.21 21.52
CA LYS A 82 9.41 -19.02 21.91
C LYS A 82 10.31 -18.67 20.72
N SER A 83 9.73 -18.46 19.54
CA SER A 83 10.45 -18.13 18.31
C SER A 83 10.73 -16.61 18.29
N PRO A 84 12.00 -16.19 18.46
CA PRO A 84 12.33 -14.78 18.48
C PRO A 84 12.13 -14.15 17.10
N ALA A 85 11.78 -12.87 17.06
CA ALA A 85 11.92 -12.07 15.87
C ALA A 85 13.40 -11.79 15.62
N THR A 86 13.83 -11.89 14.36
CA THR A 86 15.22 -11.71 13.92
C THR A 86 15.26 -10.73 12.75
N PRO A 87 16.44 -10.24 12.32
CA PRO A 87 16.55 -9.44 11.10
C PRO A 87 16.05 -10.16 9.83
N ASP A 88 16.01 -11.50 9.85
CA ASP A 88 15.53 -12.35 8.75
C ASP A 88 14.05 -12.74 8.90
N THR A 89 13.35 -12.26 9.92
CA THR A 89 11.92 -12.48 10.07
C THR A 89 11.16 -11.68 9.01
N MET A 90 10.28 -12.36 8.27
CA MET A 90 9.43 -11.74 7.25
C MET A 90 8.21 -11.08 7.90
N PHE A 91 8.02 -9.81 7.62
CA PHE A 91 6.84 -9.03 8.04
C PHE A 91 6.04 -8.58 6.82
N PRO A 92 4.72 -8.40 6.94
CA PRO A 92 3.92 -7.78 5.89
C PRO A 92 4.41 -6.37 5.59
N LEU A 93 4.67 -6.07 4.32
CA LEU A 93 5.10 -4.74 3.88
C LEU A 93 3.95 -3.80 3.56
N ALA A 94 2.74 -4.34 3.39
CA ALA A 94 1.59 -3.55 2.94
C ALA A 94 1.98 -2.67 1.73
N SER A 95 1.74 -1.36 1.79
CA SER A 95 1.94 -0.44 0.65
C SER A 95 3.40 -0.25 0.20
N ILE A 96 4.41 -0.69 0.94
CA ILE A 96 5.79 -0.73 0.43
C ILE A 96 5.89 -1.68 -0.80
N THR A 97 4.96 -2.65 -0.92
CA THR A 97 4.81 -3.49 -2.13
C THR A 97 4.79 -2.64 -3.41
N LYS A 98 4.22 -1.44 -3.38
CA LYS A 98 4.13 -0.56 -4.54
C LYS A 98 5.50 -0.13 -5.07
N ALA A 99 6.46 0.14 -4.18
CA ALA A 99 7.82 0.48 -4.61
C ALA A 99 8.51 -0.72 -5.27
N LEU A 100 8.27 -1.93 -4.77
CA LEU A 100 8.74 -3.16 -5.39
C LEU A 100 8.10 -3.35 -6.79
N THR A 101 6.78 -3.19 -6.90
CA THR A 101 6.03 -3.27 -8.17
C THR A 101 6.52 -2.23 -9.18
N ALA A 102 6.73 -0.98 -8.72
CA ALA A 102 7.27 0.09 -9.58
C ALA A 102 8.67 -0.25 -10.08
N THR A 103 9.51 -0.91 -9.26
CA THR A 103 10.83 -1.38 -9.69
C THR A 103 10.71 -2.47 -10.76
N GLY A 104 9.86 -3.47 -10.58
CA GLY A 104 9.58 -4.49 -11.59
C GLY A 104 9.04 -3.90 -12.89
N LEU A 105 8.18 -2.87 -12.80
CA LEU A 105 7.66 -2.15 -13.95
C LEU A 105 8.78 -1.48 -14.75
N GLN A 106 9.76 -0.85 -14.08
CA GLN A 106 10.90 -0.23 -14.72
C GLN A 106 11.83 -1.26 -15.40
N VAL A 107 11.95 -2.48 -14.86
CA VAL A 107 12.69 -3.57 -15.50
C VAL A 107 12.08 -3.89 -16.86
N LEU A 108 10.76 -4.04 -16.97
CA LEU A 108 10.08 -4.28 -18.24
C LEU A 108 10.11 -3.05 -19.17
N ALA A 109 10.06 -1.84 -18.60
CA ALA A 109 10.16 -0.60 -19.38
C ALA A 109 11.57 -0.44 -20.01
N GLU A 110 12.66 -0.75 -19.28
CA GLU A 110 14.03 -0.74 -19.84
C GLU A 110 14.24 -1.79 -20.94
N ARG A 111 13.49 -2.89 -20.88
CA ARG A 111 13.46 -3.92 -21.94
C ARG A 111 12.61 -3.52 -23.16
N GLY A 112 11.91 -2.37 -23.10
CA GLY A 112 11.02 -1.89 -24.14
C GLY A 112 9.70 -2.66 -24.26
N LEU A 113 9.36 -3.47 -23.25
CA LEU A 113 8.12 -4.27 -23.21
C LEU A 113 6.94 -3.47 -22.69
N ILE A 114 7.19 -2.46 -21.84
CA ILE A 114 6.18 -1.53 -21.32
C ILE A 114 6.59 -0.10 -21.67
N ASP A 115 5.63 0.68 -22.14
CA ASP A 115 5.75 2.13 -22.35
C ASP A 115 4.88 2.84 -21.30
N LEU A 116 5.52 3.61 -20.42
CA LEU A 116 4.84 4.26 -19.29
C LEU A 116 3.84 5.33 -19.73
N ASP A 117 4.00 5.91 -20.91
CA ASP A 117 3.13 6.96 -21.45
C ASP A 117 1.96 6.39 -22.27
N LYS A 118 1.94 5.07 -22.51
CA LYS A 118 0.78 4.40 -23.13
C LYS A 118 -0.38 4.23 -22.15
N PRO A 119 -1.63 4.27 -22.65
CA PRO A 119 -2.81 3.92 -21.85
C PRO A 119 -2.68 2.51 -21.29
N ALA A 120 -2.98 2.33 -19.99
CA ALA A 120 -2.98 1.02 -19.33
C ALA A 120 -3.87 0.00 -20.08
N ASN A 121 -4.98 0.48 -20.65
CA ASN A 121 -5.87 -0.33 -21.46
C ASN A 121 -5.22 -0.96 -22.72
N ALA A 122 -4.05 -0.51 -23.13
CA ALA A 122 -3.29 -1.16 -24.22
C ALA A 122 -2.71 -2.53 -23.81
N TYR A 123 -2.56 -2.76 -22.50
CA TYR A 123 -2.01 -3.99 -21.92
C TYR A 123 -3.07 -4.88 -21.27
N LEU A 124 -4.33 -4.42 -21.21
CA LEU A 124 -5.43 -5.09 -20.53
C LEU A 124 -6.43 -5.66 -21.53
N GLU A 125 -6.51 -6.98 -21.63
CA GLU A 125 -7.51 -7.76 -22.38
C GLU A 125 -7.89 -9.00 -21.56
N PRO A 126 -9.17 -9.39 -21.53
CA PRO A 126 -10.31 -8.77 -22.22
C PRO A 126 -10.94 -7.60 -21.44
N SER A 127 -10.60 -7.38 -20.16
CA SER A 127 -11.22 -6.36 -19.32
C SER A 127 -10.50 -5.02 -19.39
N LYS A 128 -11.26 -3.94 -19.48
CA LYS A 128 -10.75 -2.56 -19.62
C LYS A 128 -11.20 -1.67 -18.48
N ILE A 129 -10.33 -0.73 -18.10
CA ILE A 129 -10.69 0.40 -17.24
C ILE A 129 -11.68 1.27 -18.01
N ARG A 130 -12.74 1.73 -17.35
CA ARG A 130 -13.83 2.54 -17.90
C ARG A 130 -13.89 3.90 -17.23
N SER A 131 -14.57 4.86 -17.82
CA SER A 131 -14.83 6.18 -17.21
C SER A 131 -16.26 6.23 -16.63
N CYS A 132 -16.39 6.83 -15.45
CA CYS A 132 -17.68 7.12 -14.82
C CYS A 132 -18.52 8.09 -15.67
N ALA A 133 -17.91 9.11 -16.23
CA ALA A 133 -18.58 10.11 -17.07
C ALA A 133 -18.82 9.64 -18.53
N GLY A 134 -18.44 8.39 -18.86
CA GLY A 134 -18.42 7.91 -20.26
C GLY A 134 -17.13 8.35 -20.99
N GLY A 135 -16.98 7.91 -22.24
CA GLY A 135 -15.79 8.21 -23.04
C GLY A 135 -14.63 7.24 -22.79
N SER A 136 -13.47 7.53 -23.40
CA SER A 136 -12.29 6.70 -23.33
C SER A 136 -11.56 6.88 -22.00
N ALA A 137 -11.22 5.78 -21.34
CA ALA A 137 -10.35 5.79 -20.17
C ALA A 137 -8.88 5.77 -20.63
N ALA A 138 -8.30 6.95 -20.83
CA ALA A 138 -6.93 7.13 -21.33
C ALA A 138 -5.89 7.25 -20.20
N ALA A 139 -6.14 6.69 -19.02
CA ALA A 139 -5.16 6.65 -17.95
C ALA A 139 -3.92 5.86 -18.39
N THR A 140 -2.75 6.51 -18.39
CA THR A 140 -1.48 5.88 -18.75
C THR A 140 -0.95 5.02 -17.60
N ILE A 141 0.02 4.16 -17.89
CA ILE A 141 0.77 3.42 -16.86
C ILE A 141 1.34 4.41 -15.84
N LYS A 142 1.93 5.52 -16.31
CA LYS A 142 2.50 6.58 -15.49
C LYS A 142 1.45 7.23 -14.55
N ASN A 143 0.23 7.46 -15.04
CA ASN A 143 -0.87 7.94 -14.19
C ASN A 143 -1.23 6.94 -13.07
N LEU A 144 -1.19 5.64 -13.34
CA LEU A 144 -1.41 4.61 -12.31
C LEU A 144 -0.31 4.67 -11.25
N VAL A 145 0.96 4.75 -11.67
CA VAL A 145 2.12 4.84 -10.77
C VAL A 145 2.02 6.05 -9.84
N TYR A 146 1.69 7.23 -10.40
CA TYR A 146 1.60 8.48 -9.63
C TYR A 146 0.27 8.67 -8.87
N HIS A 147 -0.64 7.71 -8.92
CA HIS A 147 -2.00 7.87 -8.35
C HIS A 147 -2.79 9.04 -8.94
N THR A 148 -2.53 9.40 -10.20
CA THR A 148 -3.24 10.45 -10.94
C THR A 148 -4.13 9.88 -12.04
N SER A 149 -4.38 8.57 -12.01
CA SER A 149 -5.20 7.89 -13.02
C SER A 149 -6.69 8.26 -12.99
N GLY A 150 -7.17 8.76 -11.86
CA GLY A 150 -8.60 8.95 -11.60
C GLY A 150 -9.30 7.72 -11.03
N LEU A 151 -8.59 6.60 -10.81
CA LEU A 151 -9.11 5.47 -10.02
C LEU A 151 -9.28 5.91 -8.56
N PRO A 152 -10.43 5.66 -7.94
CA PRO A 152 -10.65 5.99 -6.53
C PRO A 152 -9.88 5.06 -5.58
N MET A 153 -9.88 5.40 -4.29
CA MET A 153 -9.45 4.50 -3.22
C MET A 153 -10.19 3.17 -3.34
N HIS A 154 -9.46 2.09 -3.20
CA HIS A 154 -9.99 0.73 -3.18
C HIS A 154 -9.11 -0.16 -2.32
N TYR A 155 -9.71 -1.05 -1.55
CA TYR A 155 -9.09 -2.25 -1.01
C TYR A 155 -10.15 -3.33 -0.77
N HIS A 156 -9.75 -4.59 -0.92
CA HIS A 156 -10.56 -5.75 -0.58
C HIS A 156 -9.63 -6.84 -0.03
N PHE A 157 -9.79 -7.15 1.26
CA PHE A 157 -8.99 -8.15 1.98
C PHE A 157 -9.79 -9.44 2.14
N PHE A 158 -9.24 -10.51 1.65
CA PHE A 158 -9.83 -11.86 1.68
C PHE A 158 -9.10 -12.68 2.74
N TYR A 159 -9.61 -12.67 3.95
CA TYR A 159 -8.99 -13.38 5.07
C TYR A 159 -9.11 -14.89 4.95
N ALA A 160 -8.02 -15.64 5.19
CA ALA A 160 -7.94 -17.09 5.04
C ALA A 160 -8.95 -17.87 5.91
N ASP A 161 -9.44 -17.28 7.01
CA ASP A 161 -10.49 -17.83 7.87
C ASP A 161 -11.92 -17.62 7.34
N LYS A 162 -12.08 -17.07 6.15
CA LYS A 162 -13.37 -16.84 5.48
C LYS A 162 -13.42 -17.57 4.14
N PRO A 163 -14.62 -17.94 3.67
CA PRO A 163 -14.78 -18.66 2.40
C PRO A 163 -14.57 -17.81 1.16
N LEU A 164 -14.66 -16.46 1.30
CA LEU A 164 -14.53 -15.55 0.19
C LEU A 164 -13.08 -15.51 -0.31
N ARG A 165 -12.91 -15.61 -1.62
CA ARG A 165 -11.60 -15.52 -2.30
C ARG A 165 -11.61 -14.36 -3.29
N PRO A 166 -10.46 -13.76 -3.62
CA PRO A 166 -10.40 -12.72 -4.63
C PRO A 166 -10.83 -13.27 -5.98
N PRO A 167 -11.63 -12.52 -6.73
CA PRO A 167 -11.86 -12.82 -8.14
C PRO A 167 -10.55 -12.60 -8.91
N GLY A 168 -10.41 -13.24 -10.08
CA GLY A 168 -9.32 -12.93 -11.00
C GLY A 168 -9.32 -11.46 -11.40
N MET A 169 -8.18 -10.92 -11.82
CA MET A 169 -8.01 -9.49 -12.08
C MET A 169 -8.97 -8.97 -13.17
N ASP A 170 -9.27 -9.74 -14.21
CA ASP A 170 -10.26 -9.33 -15.21
C ASP A 170 -11.65 -9.06 -14.61
N GLU A 171 -12.07 -9.89 -13.68
CA GLU A 171 -13.33 -9.70 -12.97
C GLU A 171 -13.25 -8.51 -12.01
N SER A 172 -12.13 -8.32 -11.33
CA SER A 172 -11.90 -7.16 -10.46
C SER A 172 -11.91 -5.85 -11.26
N ILE A 173 -11.29 -5.82 -12.44
CA ILE A 173 -11.32 -4.66 -13.36
C ILE A 173 -12.75 -4.41 -13.85
N ARG A 174 -13.48 -5.44 -14.20
CA ARG A 174 -14.88 -5.33 -14.61
C ARG A 174 -15.76 -4.74 -13.50
N ARG A 175 -15.49 -5.09 -12.23
CA ARG A 175 -16.25 -4.57 -11.07
C ARG A 175 -15.87 -3.15 -10.71
N TYR A 176 -14.57 -2.87 -10.56
CA TYR A 176 -14.02 -1.68 -9.89
C TYR A 176 -13.08 -0.83 -10.73
N GLY A 177 -12.76 -1.23 -11.97
CA GLY A 177 -11.90 -0.49 -12.88
C GLY A 177 -12.62 0.72 -13.49
N ILE A 178 -13.03 1.69 -12.66
CA ILE A 178 -13.80 2.87 -13.07
C ILE A 178 -13.09 4.14 -12.62
N LEU A 179 -12.72 4.99 -13.59
CA LEU A 179 -12.19 6.33 -13.32
C LEU A 179 -13.32 7.25 -12.88
N THR A 180 -13.19 7.87 -11.72
CA THR A 180 -14.14 8.86 -11.19
C THR A 180 -13.71 10.30 -11.45
N ASN A 181 -12.46 10.49 -11.86
CA ASN A 181 -11.89 11.76 -12.32
C ASN A 181 -11.16 11.55 -13.64
N PRO A 182 -10.99 12.60 -14.48
CA PRO A 182 -10.09 12.55 -15.62
C PRO A 182 -8.65 12.23 -15.20
N PRO A 183 -7.92 11.41 -15.98
CA PRO A 183 -6.51 11.15 -15.73
C PRO A 183 -5.69 12.44 -15.72
N GLY A 184 -4.76 12.55 -14.78
CA GLY A 184 -3.87 13.71 -14.60
C GLY A 184 -4.49 14.88 -13.83
N GLU A 185 -5.79 14.86 -13.51
CA GLU A 185 -6.45 16.02 -12.90
C GLU A 185 -6.12 16.17 -11.40
N ALA A 186 -6.04 15.06 -10.68
CA ALA A 186 -5.84 15.09 -9.23
C ALA A 186 -5.14 13.82 -8.73
N TYR A 187 -4.43 13.97 -7.63
CA TYR A 187 -3.94 12.82 -6.86
C TYR A 187 -5.12 12.11 -6.18
N CYS A 188 -5.21 10.80 -6.40
CA CYS A 188 -6.17 9.94 -5.73
C CYS A 188 -5.52 8.58 -5.48
N TYR A 189 -5.06 8.36 -4.24
CA TYR A 189 -4.41 7.11 -3.88
C TYR A 189 -5.30 5.91 -4.20
N SER A 190 -4.77 4.95 -4.97
CA SER A 190 -5.50 3.77 -5.40
C SER A 190 -4.65 2.51 -5.29
N ASN A 191 -5.02 1.61 -4.36
CA ASN A 191 -4.41 0.28 -4.32
C ASN A 191 -4.76 -0.50 -5.59
N PHE A 192 -5.99 -0.32 -6.11
CA PHE A 192 -6.42 -1.01 -7.31
C PHE A 192 -5.58 -0.65 -8.54
N GLY A 193 -5.12 0.61 -8.63
CA GLY A 193 -4.17 1.02 -9.67
C GLY A 193 -2.90 0.18 -9.65
N TYR A 194 -2.35 -0.09 -8.48
CA TYR A 194 -1.18 -0.97 -8.34
C TYR A 194 -1.49 -2.46 -8.49
N GLY A 195 -2.70 -2.90 -8.16
CA GLY A 195 -3.19 -4.22 -8.52
C GLY A 195 -3.17 -4.43 -10.03
N ILE A 196 -3.67 -3.43 -10.78
CA ILE A 196 -3.64 -3.43 -12.26
C ILE A 196 -2.19 -3.41 -12.78
N LEU A 197 -1.28 -2.64 -12.17
CA LEU A 197 0.13 -2.66 -12.56
C LEU A 197 0.78 -4.04 -12.35
N GLY A 198 0.46 -4.73 -11.23
CA GLY A 198 0.91 -6.10 -11.00
C GLY A 198 0.37 -7.09 -12.06
N ASP A 199 -0.89 -6.95 -12.44
CA ASP A 199 -1.51 -7.74 -13.51
C ASP A 199 -0.86 -7.47 -14.88
N ILE A 200 -0.53 -6.21 -15.18
CA ILE A 200 0.19 -5.83 -16.41
C ILE A 200 1.58 -6.46 -16.42
N LEU A 201 2.30 -6.46 -15.28
CA LEU A 201 3.58 -7.17 -15.18
C LEU A 201 3.43 -8.65 -15.53
N ALA A 202 2.43 -9.32 -14.97
CA ALA A 202 2.16 -10.72 -15.24
C ALA A 202 1.81 -10.97 -16.72
N ARG A 203 0.94 -10.15 -17.31
CA ARG A 203 0.55 -10.29 -18.73
C ARG A 203 1.69 -10.07 -19.71
N VAL A 204 2.54 -9.09 -19.43
CA VAL A 204 3.64 -8.72 -20.33
C VAL A 204 4.82 -9.68 -20.19
N SER A 205 5.12 -10.16 -18.98
CA SER A 205 6.18 -11.16 -18.76
C SER A 205 5.77 -12.58 -19.19
N GLY A 206 4.47 -12.89 -19.12
CA GLY A 206 3.95 -14.26 -19.29
C GLY A 206 4.09 -15.14 -18.05
N GLU A 207 4.49 -14.57 -16.91
CA GLU A 207 4.66 -15.22 -15.62
C GLU A 207 3.61 -14.72 -14.63
N SER A 208 3.38 -15.43 -13.52
CA SER A 208 2.60 -14.84 -12.44
C SER A 208 3.33 -13.62 -11.84
N TYR A 209 2.58 -12.67 -11.27
CA TYR A 209 3.18 -11.51 -10.60
C TYR A 209 4.20 -11.92 -9.52
N ALA A 210 3.89 -12.97 -8.76
CA ALA A 210 4.77 -13.48 -7.71
C ALA A 210 6.07 -14.08 -8.27
N GLU A 211 6.00 -14.86 -9.35
CA GLU A 211 7.17 -15.46 -10.01
C GLU A 211 8.05 -14.38 -10.62
N PHE A 212 7.47 -13.46 -11.39
CA PHE A 212 8.20 -12.35 -11.98
C PHE A 212 8.94 -11.54 -10.92
N MET A 213 8.26 -11.15 -9.84
CA MET A 213 8.89 -10.37 -8.77
C MET A 213 9.99 -11.15 -8.05
N ARG A 214 9.82 -12.45 -7.84
CA ARG A 214 10.82 -13.31 -7.25
C ARG A 214 12.09 -13.38 -8.11
N GLU A 215 11.94 -13.68 -9.40
CA GLU A 215 13.08 -13.95 -10.29
C GLU A 215 13.78 -12.66 -10.72
N GLU A 216 13.02 -11.66 -11.13
CA GLU A 216 13.56 -10.45 -11.76
C GLU A 216 13.94 -9.36 -10.75
N VAL A 217 13.35 -9.37 -9.56
CA VAL A 217 13.62 -8.34 -8.55
C VAL A 217 14.25 -8.94 -7.30
N PHE A 218 13.58 -9.87 -6.60
CA PHE A 218 14.02 -10.27 -5.27
C PHE A 218 15.33 -11.07 -5.30
N GLU A 219 15.39 -12.17 -6.05
CA GLU A 219 16.59 -13.01 -6.14
C GLU A 219 17.78 -12.23 -6.74
N THR A 220 17.52 -11.38 -7.73
CA THR A 220 18.57 -10.58 -8.39
C THR A 220 19.16 -9.52 -7.47
N LEU A 221 18.35 -8.97 -6.54
CA LEU A 221 18.80 -8.04 -5.50
C LEU A 221 19.29 -8.77 -4.23
N GLY A 222 19.31 -10.11 -4.22
CA GLY A 222 19.70 -10.91 -3.07
C GLY A 222 18.75 -10.75 -1.88
N MET A 223 17.45 -10.51 -2.15
CA MET A 223 16.37 -10.38 -1.17
C MET A 223 15.72 -11.75 -0.93
N MET A 224 16.45 -12.68 -0.35
CA MET A 224 16.09 -14.10 -0.23
C MET A 224 15.01 -14.37 0.83
N ARG A 225 14.64 -13.38 1.62
CA ARG A 225 13.57 -13.38 2.64
C ARG A 225 12.47 -12.38 2.27
N THR A 226 12.17 -12.30 0.97
CA THR A 226 11.11 -11.45 0.40
C THR A 226 10.26 -12.27 -0.55
N ALA A 227 8.94 -12.19 -0.42
CA ALA A 227 8.00 -12.91 -1.27
C ALA A 227 6.65 -12.20 -1.36
N ILE A 228 5.88 -12.53 -2.39
CA ILE A 228 4.45 -12.22 -2.48
C ILE A 228 3.71 -13.33 -1.73
N VAL A 229 2.94 -12.96 -0.70
CA VAL A 229 2.25 -13.90 0.20
C VAL A 229 0.76 -13.62 0.21
N THR A 230 0.00 -14.52 -0.38
CA THR A 230 -1.47 -14.44 -0.49
C THR A 230 -2.15 -15.57 0.31
N GLU A 231 -1.41 -16.62 0.65
CA GLU A 231 -1.92 -17.79 1.38
C GLU A 231 -1.12 -18.06 2.65
N PRO A 232 -1.73 -18.71 3.66
CA PRO A 232 -1.01 -19.20 4.84
C PRO A 232 -0.07 -20.34 4.50
N GLY A 233 1.12 -20.35 5.08
CA GLY A 233 2.11 -21.41 4.90
C GLY A 233 3.10 -21.12 3.77
N GLY A 234 3.95 -22.10 3.46
CA GLY A 234 4.97 -21.98 2.42
C GLY A 234 6.24 -21.21 2.82
N PHE A 235 6.18 -20.42 3.90
CA PHE A 235 7.33 -19.65 4.40
C PHE A 235 7.57 -19.88 5.88
N GLU A 236 8.81 -20.08 6.25
CA GLU A 236 9.25 -20.12 7.65
C GLU A 236 9.59 -18.72 8.16
N ASN A 237 9.59 -18.54 9.48
CA ASN A 237 9.99 -17.28 10.14
C ASN A 237 9.17 -16.06 9.69
N VAL A 238 7.84 -16.20 9.63
CA VAL A 238 6.89 -15.13 9.28
C VAL A 238 6.22 -14.59 10.53
N ALA A 239 6.23 -13.28 10.71
CA ALA A 239 5.57 -12.61 11.82
C ALA A 239 4.05 -12.68 11.70
N ALA A 240 3.37 -13.10 12.78
CA ALA A 240 1.91 -13.07 12.86
C ALA A 240 1.42 -11.62 13.00
N LYS A 241 0.26 -11.30 12.41
CA LYS A 241 -0.37 -9.97 12.47
C LYS A 241 -1.24 -9.80 13.71
N TYR A 242 -1.23 -8.61 14.35
CA TYR A 242 -2.04 -8.33 15.54
C TYR A 242 -2.82 -7.02 15.43
N GLY A 243 -4.14 -7.10 15.61
CA GLY A 243 -5.02 -5.96 15.80
C GLY A 243 -5.14 -5.55 17.27
N GLY A 244 -5.96 -4.53 17.55
CA GLY A 244 -6.20 -4.03 18.89
C GLY A 244 -6.53 -5.13 19.91
N GLY A 245 -6.05 -4.98 21.16
CA GLY A 245 -6.18 -5.99 22.21
C GLY A 245 -5.38 -7.27 21.95
N LYS A 246 -4.32 -7.20 21.18
CA LYS A 246 -3.45 -8.36 20.82
C LYS A 246 -4.17 -9.49 20.10
N ARG A 247 -5.26 -9.17 19.38
CA ARG A 247 -6.01 -10.16 18.62
C ARG A 247 -5.23 -10.55 17.36
N ARG A 248 -4.86 -11.83 17.24
CA ARG A 248 -4.21 -12.37 16.05
C ARG A 248 -5.14 -12.26 14.84
N LEU A 249 -4.63 -11.76 13.73
CA LEU A 249 -5.32 -11.67 12.45
C LEU A 249 -4.78 -12.72 11.48
N PRO A 250 -5.66 -13.37 10.69
CA PRO A 250 -5.23 -14.34 9.68
C PRO A 250 -4.44 -13.65 8.56
N VAL A 251 -3.73 -14.46 7.77
CA VAL A 251 -3.22 -14.03 6.47
C VAL A 251 -4.40 -13.63 5.60
N CYS A 252 -4.22 -12.65 4.75
CA CYS A 252 -5.22 -12.21 3.78
C CYS A 252 -4.62 -12.16 2.38
N ASP A 253 -5.44 -12.54 1.43
CA ASP A 253 -5.24 -12.37 0.01
C ASP A 253 -5.88 -11.07 -0.47
N PHE A 254 -5.62 -10.64 -1.69
CA PHE A 254 -5.98 -9.34 -2.24
C PHE A 254 -6.46 -9.45 -3.68
N ASP A 255 -7.40 -8.60 -4.09
CA ASP A 255 -7.67 -8.32 -5.50
C ASP A 255 -6.74 -7.23 -6.08
N HIS A 256 -5.65 -6.94 -5.36
CA HIS A 256 -4.66 -5.90 -5.69
C HIS A 256 -3.26 -6.27 -5.17
N GLU A 257 -2.77 -7.47 -5.47
CA GLU A 257 -1.50 -8.02 -4.98
C GLU A 257 -0.32 -7.06 -5.14
N GLY A 258 -0.18 -6.43 -6.32
CA GLY A 258 0.87 -5.45 -6.62
C GLY A 258 0.87 -4.20 -5.74
N ALA A 259 -0.15 -4.02 -4.91
CA ALA A 259 -0.24 -2.91 -3.96
C ALA A 259 0.14 -3.29 -2.54
N SER A 260 0.01 -4.58 -2.12
CA SER A 260 -0.07 -4.90 -0.70
C SER A 260 0.46 -6.27 -0.27
N ALA A 261 0.74 -7.19 -1.21
CA ALA A 261 0.97 -8.61 -0.90
C ALA A 261 2.42 -8.98 -0.54
N ALA A 262 3.37 -8.05 -0.62
CA ALA A 262 4.76 -8.36 -0.30
C ALA A 262 4.99 -8.50 1.21
N TYR A 263 5.80 -9.50 1.56
CA TYR A 263 6.41 -9.68 2.87
C TYR A 263 7.92 -9.64 2.68
N ALA A 264 8.64 -9.03 3.61
CA ALA A 264 10.10 -9.04 3.59
C ALA A 264 10.69 -9.01 5.01
N SER A 265 11.96 -9.38 5.08
CA SER A 265 12.80 -9.11 6.25
C SER A 265 13.36 -7.68 6.21
N VAL A 266 13.75 -7.13 7.37
CA VAL A 266 14.44 -5.82 7.40
C VAL A 266 15.80 -5.88 6.70
N HIS A 267 16.47 -7.04 6.75
CA HIS A 267 17.73 -7.27 6.03
C HIS A 267 17.53 -7.06 4.52
N ASP A 268 16.49 -7.64 3.95
CA ASP A 268 16.19 -7.49 2.51
C ASP A 268 15.71 -6.09 2.18
N LEU A 269 14.86 -5.51 3.04
CA LEU A 269 14.28 -4.19 2.78
C LEU A 269 15.36 -3.08 2.79
N VAL A 270 16.35 -3.17 3.70
CA VAL A 270 17.45 -2.21 3.69
C VAL A 270 18.34 -2.37 2.45
N ARG A 271 18.51 -3.61 1.94
CA ARG A 271 19.22 -3.88 0.67
C ARG A 271 18.49 -3.27 -0.52
N PHE A 272 17.15 -3.31 -0.53
CA PHE A 272 16.34 -2.63 -1.54
C PHE A 272 16.56 -1.12 -1.52
N GLY A 273 16.60 -0.50 -0.35
CA GLY A 273 16.93 0.92 -0.20
C GLY A 273 18.36 1.26 -0.68
N MET A 274 19.35 0.43 -0.34
CA MET A 274 20.73 0.59 -0.81
C MET A 274 20.81 0.51 -2.34
N PHE A 275 20.10 -0.42 -2.97
CA PHE A 275 19.98 -0.49 -4.43
C PHE A 275 19.43 0.81 -5.02
N HIS A 276 18.39 1.38 -4.44
CA HIS A 276 17.81 2.66 -4.88
C HIS A 276 18.75 3.85 -4.70
N LEU A 277 19.63 3.83 -3.69
CA LEU A 277 20.69 4.86 -3.54
C LEU A 277 21.88 4.64 -4.50
N GLY A 278 21.88 3.54 -5.27
CA GLY A 278 22.93 3.23 -6.23
C GLY A 278 24.15 2.54 -5.61
N ASP A 279 24.02 2.04 -4.39
CA ASP A 279 25.08 1.29 -3.72
C ASP A 279 25.38 -0.04 -4.44
N ARG A 280 26.66 -0.41 -4.45
CA ARG A 280 27.08 -1.73 -4.93
C ARG A 280 27.17 -2.71 -3.75
N VAL A 281 26.07 -3.43 -3.52
CA VAL A 281 26.00 -4.40 -2.43
C VAL A 281 26.44 -5.79 -2.92
N PRO A 282 27.32 -6.51 -2.20
CA PRO A 282 27.70 -7.86 -2.56
C PRO A 282 26.50 -8.78 -2.79
N GLY A 283 26.52 -9.55 -3.88
CA GLY A 283 25.44 -10.45 -4.26
C GLY A 283 24.22 -9.79 -4.93
N GLN A 284 24.19 -8.46 -5.09
CA GLN A 284 23.21 -7.76 -5.92
C GLN A 284 23.67 -7.66 -7.37
N LYS A 285 22.72 -7.87 -8.30
CA LYS A 285 22.90 -7.55 -9.71
C LYS A 285 22.28 -6.18 -9.99
N GLN A 286 22.86 -5.47 -10.93
CA GLN A 286 22.26 -4.22 -11.41
C GLN A 286 21.10 -4.54 -12.36
N ILE A 287 19.85 -4.40 -11.88
CA ILE A 287 18.64 -4.68 -12.65
C ILE A 287 18.10 -3.46 -13.39
N LEU A 288 18.53 -2.26 -13.00
CA LEU A 288 18.15 -0.98 -13.62
C LEU A 288 19.38 -0.12 -13.85
N LYS A 289 19.36 0.70 -14.91
CA LYS A 289 20.41 1.70 -15.17
C LYS A 289 20.36 2.82 -14.13
N PRO A 290 21.50 3.47 -13.82
CA PRO A 290 21.52 4.62 -12.91
C PRO A 290 20.57 5.75 -13.33
N ALA A 291 20.41 5.99 -14.63
CA ALA A 291 19.48 6.99 -15.16
C ALA A 291 18.01 6.66 -14.86
N THR A 292 17.65 5.37 -14.87
CA THR A 292 16.30 4.90 -14.52
C THR A 292 16.06 5.05 -13.03
N LEU A 293 17.01 4.65 -12.18
CA LEU A 293 16.93 4.88 -10.73
C LEU A 293 16.73 6.37 -10.41
N ALA A 294 17.53 7.25 -11.04
CA ALA A 294 17.37 8.70 -10.89
C ALA A 294 16.00 9.19 -11.38
N ALA A 295 15.45 8.58 -12.45
CA ALA A 295 14.11 8.89 -12.93
C ALA A 295 13.02 8.45 -11.95
N MET A 296 13.21 7.32 -11.26
CA MET A 296 12.27 6.82 -10.25
C MET A 296 12.16 7.75 -9.04
N HIS A 297 13.15 8.58 -8.79
CA HIS A 297 13.17 9.57 -7.72
C HIS A 297 12.69 10.97 -8.16
N ARG A 298 12.19 11.12 -9.40
CA ARG A 298 11.59 12.37 -9.87
C ARG A 298 10.17 12.53 -9.35
N GLU A 299 9.89 13.75 -8.93
CA GLU A 299 8.58 14.16 -8.43
C GLU A 299 7.52 14.15 -9.54
N SER A 300 6.29 13.91 -9.13
CA SER A 300 5.10 14.35 -9.85
C SER A 300 4.64 15.69 -9.28
N ASP A 301 3.67 16.31 -9.93
CA ASP A 301 2.97 17.48 -9.38
C ASP A 301 2.00 17.12 -8.24
N SER A 302 2.08 15.88 -7.73
CA SER A 302 1.15 15.35 -6.75
C SER A 302 1.79 15.24 -5.39
N GLU A 303 1.11 15.78 -4.37
CA GLU A 303 1.50 15.70 -2.97
C GLU A 303 0.43 14.96 -2.14
N PHE A 304 0.84 14.36 -1.02
CA PHE A 304 -0.03 13.75 -0.03
C PHE A 304 0.48 14.01 1.39
N LEU A 305 -0.31 13.68 2.41
CA LEU A 305 0.13 13.74 3.80
C LEU A 305 0.58 12.36 4.29
N ASP A 306 1.78 12.30 4.87
CA ASP A 306 2.28 11.14 5.59
C ASP A 306 2.78 11.58 6.97
N SER A 307 2.30 10.90 8.01
CA SER A 307 2.67 11.21 9.40
C SER A 307 2.53 12.70 9.77
N GLY A 308 1.54 13.38 9.17
CA GLY A 308 1.28 14.82 9.35
C GLY A 308 2.21 15.75 8.57
N LEU A 309 3.08 15.21 7.72
CA LEU A 309 4.01 15.97 6.88
C LEU A 309 3.58 15.93 5.41
N ARG A 310 3.86 17.00 4.66
CA ARG A 310 3.65 17.02 3.21
C ARG A 310 4.71 16.19 2.51
N VAL A 311 4.27 15.34 1.60
CA VAL A 311 5.11 14.40 0.86
C VAL A 311 4.79 14.48 -0.62
N ALA A 312 5.78 14.78 -1.47
CA ALA A 312 5.64 14.69 -2.91
C ALA A 312 5.76 13.23 -3.37
N TYR A 313 4.91 12.78 -4.29
CA TYR A 313 4.93 11.40 -4.79
C TYR A 313 5.89 11.25 -5.97
N LEU A 314 6.67 10.15 -5.98
CA LEU A 314 7.72 9.89 -6.95
C LEU A 314 7.37 8.71 -7.88
N LEU A 315 8.01 8.65 -9.06
CA LEU A 315 7.79 7.59 -10.05
C LEU A 315 8.13 6.19 -9.52
N GLY A 316 9.05 6.08 -8.56
CA GLY A 316 9.38 4.82 -7.88
C GLY A 316 8.40 4.40 -6.79
N SER A 317 7.26 5.07 -6.67
CA SER A 317 6.30 4.87 -5.56
C SER A 317 6.88 5.17 -4.18
N PHE A 318 7.83 6.09 -4.13
CA PHE A 318 8.32 6.71 -2.90
C PHE A 318 7.64 8.06 -2.67
N GLY A 319 7.61 8.49 -1.42
CA GLY A 319 7.35 9.88 -1.08
C GLY A 319 8.66 10.64 -0.92
N ARG A 320 8.71 11.91 -1.33
CA ARG A 320 9.78 12.83 -0.95
C ARG A 320 9.31 13.72 0.17
N LEU A 321 10.00 13.63 1.30
CA LEU A 321 9.71 14.35 2.52
C LEU A 321 10.89 15.27 2.87
N GLU A 322 10.62 16.54 3.13
CA GLU A 322 11.58 17.49 3.70
C GLU A 322 11.29 17.62 5.21
N HIS A 323 12.25 17.26 6.04
CA HIS A 323 12.10 17.37 7.49
C HIS A 323 13.43 17.69 8.17
N LEU A 324 13.43 18.68 9.09
CA LEU A 324 14.62 19.14 9.81
C LEU A 324 15.83 19.42 8.89
N GLY A 325 15.59 20.00 7.72
CA GLY A 325 16.64 20.31 6.72
C GLY A 325 17.21 19.10 5.99
N THR A 326 16.56 17.96 6.09
CA THR A 326 16.96 16.71 5.44
C THR A 326 15.89 16.24 4.46
N THR A 327 16.32 15.85 3.27
CA THR A 327 15.46 15.22 2.25
C THR A 327 15.43 13.72 2.45
N PHE A 328 14.25 13.16 2.58
CA PHE A 328 13.99 11.72 2.67
C PHE A 328 13.26 11.22 1.44
N LEU A 329 13.62 10.02 0.98
CA LEU A 329 12.78 9.19 0.11
C LEU A 329 12.14 8.14 1.02
N VAL A 330 10.81 8.17 1.13
CA VAL A 330 10.08 7.35 2.09
C VAL A 330 9.15 6.36 1.41
N ALA A 331 9.07 5.13 1.91
CA ALA A 331 8.03 4.19 1.58
C ALA A 331 7.40 3.68 2.87
N THR A 332 6.09 3.85 2.99
CA THR A 332 5.34 3.43 4.18
C THR A 332 4.32 2.36 3.83
N GLY A 333 4.04 1.51 4.79
CA GLY A 333 3.03 0.47 4.66
C GLY A 333 2.22 0.31 5.92
N SER A 334 0.90 0.28 5.78
CA SER A 334 -0.02 0.01 6.88
C SER A 334 -1.16 -0.88 6.40
N MET A 335 -1.44 -1.91 7.17
CA MET A 335 -2.61 -2.77 7.01
C MET A 335 -3.07 -3.28 8.38
N PRO A 336 -4.27 -3.84 8.49
CA PRO A 336 -4.68 -4.45 9.76
C PRO A 336 -3.64 -5.44 10.28
N GLY A 337 -3.02 -5.09 11.42
CA GLY A 337 -2.06 -5.93 12.12
C GLY A 337 -0.60 -5.83 11.67
N ALA A 338 -0.22 -4.84 10.85
CA ALA A 338 1.17 -4.60 10.51
C ALA A 338 1.42 -3.17 10.05
N VAL A 339 2.59 -2.65 10.37
CA VAL A 339 3.15 -1.40 9.82
C VAL A 339 4.59 -1.63 9.39
N ALA A 340 4.99 -0.94 8.32
CA ALA A 340 6.32 -1.02 7.72
C ALA A 340 6.77 0.37 7.28
N ARG A 341 8.06 0.66 7.41
CA ARG A 341 8.65 1.91 6.95
C ARG A 341 10.07 1.69 6.44
N LEU A 342 10.36 2.27 5.28
CA LEU A 342 11.68 2.37 4.67
C LEU A 342 11.93 3.84 4.38
N ASP A 343 13.00 4.37 4.95
CA ASP A 343 13.47 5.72 4.70
C ASP A 343 14.89 5.69 4.14
N MET A 344 15.13 6.51 3.13
CA MET A 344 16.43 6.71 2.51
C MET A 344 16.79 8.19 2.57
N VAL A 345 18.01 8.51 2.95
CA VAL A 345 18.58 9.87 2.98
C VAL A 345 19.71 9.93 1.95
N PRO A 346 19.42 10.36 0.70
CA PRO A 346 20.43 10.32 -0.39
C PRO A 346 21.69 11.12 -0.09
N SER A 347 21.57 12.32 0.53
CA SER A 347 22.72 13.17 0.90
C SER A 347 23.68 12.51 1.87
N GLU A 348 23.20 11.54 2.65
CA GLU A 348 23.97 10.85 3.68
C GLU A 348 24.32 9.42 3.30
N ASN A 349 23.86 8.95 2.13
CA ASN A 349 23.90 7.54 1.78
C ASN A 349 23.47 6.64 2.96
N LEU A 350 22.30 6.96 3.52
CA LEU A 350 21.74 6.34 4.73
C LEU A 350 20.39 5.72 4.41
N VAL A 351 20.20 4.48 4.82
CA VAL A 351 18.94 3.74 4.69
C VAL A 351 18.51 3.21 6.04
N SER A 352 17.25 3.35 6.41
CA SER A 352 16.67 2.73 7.60
C SER A 352 15.36 2.01 7.26
N ALA A 353 15.23 0.78 7.71
CA ALA A 353 14.03 -0.03 7.58
C ALA A 353 13.54 -0.47 8.94
N VAL A 354 12.24 -0.30 9.22
CA VAL A 354 11.59 -0.74 10.47
C VAL A 354 10.28 -1.44 10.15
N LEU A 355 10.07 -2.60 10.75
CA LEU A 355 8.89 -3.45 10.56
C LEU A 355 8.30 -3.83 11.92
N ALA A 356 6.97 -3.75 12.06
CA ALA A 356 6.26 -4.19 13.26
C ALA A 356 4.98 -4.95 12.89
N ASN A 357 4.64 -5.97 13.67
CA ASN A 357 3.49 -6.83 13.42
C ASN A 357 2.21 -6.42 14.17
N ALA A 358 2.02 -5.11 14.32
CA ALA A 358 0.79 -4.48 14.81
C ALA A 358 0.60 -3.12 14.14
N SER A 359 -0.64 -2.66 14.04
CA SER A 359 -0.98 -1.39 13.37
C SER A 359 -1.01 -0.17 14.30
N ASP A 360 -0.82 -0.35 15.60
CA ASP A 360 -0.80 0.70 16.63
C ASP A 360 0.61 1.16 17.03
N VAL A 361 1.59 0.97 16.14
CA VAL A 361 2.99 1.36 16.33
C VAL A 361 3.31 2.63 15.53
N ASP A 362 3.82 3.65 16.20
CA ASP A 362 4.35 4.86 15.55
C ASP A 362 5.79 4.61 15.08
N LEU A 363 5.95 4.23 13.82
CA LEU A 363 7.26 3.98 13.24
C LEU A 363 8.05 5.25 12.96
N TRP A 364 7.40 6.41 12.80
CA TRP A 364 8.12 7.66 12.59
C TRP A 364 8.82 8.12 13.86
N ALA A 365 8.18 7.95 15.03
CA ALA A 365 8.83 8.17 16.32
C ALA A 365 10.09 7.31 16.48
N LEU A 366 10.03 6.04 16.06
CA LEU A 366 11.20 5.14 16.14
C LEU A 366 12.29 5.53 15.13
N GLN A 367 11.91 5.92 13.90
CA GLN A 367 12.87 6.41 12.90
C GLN A 367 13.60 7.66 13.37
N HIS A 368 12.90 8.54 14.08
CA HIS A 368 13.51 9.74 14.67
C HIS A 368 14.66 9.39 15.60
N GLU A 369 14.49 8.42 16.51
CA GLU A 369 15.54 7.95 17.40
C GLU A 369 16.70 7.28 16.64
N ILE A 370 16.43 6.60 15.53
CA ILE A 370 17.44 6.00 14.67
C ILE A 370 18.25 7.10 13.97
N PHE A 371 17.59 8.09 13.39
CA PHE A 371 18.26 9.19 12.68
C PHE A 371 19.07 10.09 13.62
N ALA A 372 18.68 10.20 14.88
CA ALA A 372 19.45 10.93 15.88
C ALA A 372 20.90 10.40 16.05
N ALA A 373 21.16 9.13 15.71
CA ALA A 373 22.51 8.57 15.71
C ALA A 373 23.40 9.12 14.57
N PHE A 374 22.82 9.64 13.50
CA PHE A 374 23.53 10.08 12.28
C PHE A 374 23.36 11.57 12.00
N LEU A 375 22.19 12.11 12.29
CA LEU A 375 21.78 13.46 11.90
C LEU A 375 21.70 14.37 13.14
N PRO A 376 22.60 15.36 13.28
CA PRO A 376 22.58 16.26 14.43
C PRO A 376 21.22 16.94 14.66
N ALA A 377 20.54 17.38 13.60
CA ALA A 377 19.24 18.05 13.71
C ALA A 377 18.17 17.19 14.41
N PHE A 378 18.22 15.86 14.21
CA PHE A 378 17.31 14.92 14.89
C PHE A 378 17.68 14.71 16.35
N ARG A 379 18.96 14.71 16.69
CA ARG A 379 19.45 14.62 18.07
C ARG A 379 19.07 15.85 18.89
N ASP A 380 19.17 17.01 18.26
CA ASP A 380 18.98 18.31 18.93
C ASP A 380 17.49 18.72 18.97
N THR A 381 16.62 18.04 18.22
CA THR A 381 15.18 18.32 18.16
C THR A 381 14.39 17.10 18.63
N PRO A 382 13.81 17.09 19.83
CA PRO A 382 12.99 15.97 20.30
C PRO A 382 11.80 15.68 19.37
N TYR A 383 11.47 14.40 19.20
CA TYR A 383 10.29 14.01 18.45
C TYR A 383 9.02 14.63 19.04
N GLN A 384 8.22 15.22 18.16
CA GLN A 384 6.88 15.69 18.48
C GLN A 384 5.88 14.88 17.67
N ALA A 385 5.02 14.13 18.37
CA ALA A 385 3.92 13.46 17.70
C ALA A 385 3.05 14.49 16.96
N PRO A 386 2.55 14.16 15.76
CA PRO A 386 1.59 15.01 15.06
C PRO A 386 0.46 15.38 16.02
N ARG A 387 0.12 16.68 16.09
CA ARG A 387 -1.05 17.10 16.86
C ARG A 387 -2.26 16.38 16.30
N ALA A 388 -3.07 15.81 17.18
CA ALA A 388 -4.39 15.35 16.78
C ALA A 388 -5.07 16.51 16.03
N ALA A 389 -5.64 16.24 14.85
CA ALA A 389 -6.39 17.25 14.13
C ALA A 389 -7.38 17.90 15.12
N GLU A 390 -7.36 19.24 15.21
CA GLU A 390 -8.33 19.99 15.98
C GLU A 390 -9.72 19.48 15.61
N GLU A 391 -10.64 19.46 16.59
CA GLU A 391 -12.01 19.04 16.31
C GLU A 391 -12.52 19.87 15.15
N ALA A 392 -12.74 19.23 14.00
CA ALA A 392 -13.30 19.90 12.85
C ALA A 392 -14.66 20.45 13.27
N GLY A 393 -14.88 21.73 13.04
CA GLY A 393 -16.16 22.38 13.30
C GLY A 393 -17.28 21.69 12.51
N SER A 394 -18.52 21.91 12.89
CA SER A 394 -19.66 21.35 12.16
C SER A 394 -19.57 21.76 10.68
N PHE A 395 -19.63 20.77 9.77
CA PHE A 395 -19.59 21.03 8.34
C PHE A 395 -20.73 21.96 7.91
N SER A 396 -20.40 23.06 7.24
CA SER A 396 -21.36 23.97 6.64
C SER A 396 -21.18 23.96 5.11
N PRO A 397 -22.19 23.50 4.35
CA PRO A 397 -22.07 23.44 2.91
C PRO A 397 -22.02 24.87 2.32
N PRO A 398 -21.13 25.12 1.33
CA PRO A 398 -21.13 26.40 0.61
C PRO A 398 -22.41 26.56 -0.22
N ASP A 399 -22.76 27.79 -0.54
CA ASP A 399 -23.98 28.10 -1.32
C ASP A 399 -24.06 27.37 -2.64
N SER A 400 -22.91 27.10 -3.27
CA SER A 400 -22.82 26.33 -4.52
C SER A 400 -23.32 24.88 -4.41
N LEU A 401 -23.28 24.28 -3.23
CA LEU A 401 -23.77 22.92 -2.98
C LEU A 401 -25.23 22.88 -2.53
N LEU A 402 -25.79 23.97 -1.98
CA LEU A 402 -27.12 23.97 -1.40
C LEU A 402 -28.18 23.44 -2.36
N GLY A 403 -29.18 22.73 -1.80
CA GLY A 403 -30.28 22.13 -2.53
C GLY A 403 -30.15 20.62 -2.72
N ARG A 404 -31.06 20.07 -3.51
CA ARG A 404 -31.11 18.63 -3.81
C ARG A 404 -30.41 18.31 -5.13
N TRP A 405 -29.53 17.33 -5.09
CA TRP A 405 -28.85 16.76 -6.25
C TRP A 405 -29.32 15.31 -6.41
N SER A 406 -29.87 14.96 -7.57
CA SER A 406 -30.47 13.65 -7.82
C SER A 406 -29.84 12.97 -9.02
N GLY A 407 -29.73 11.64 -8.97
CA GLY A 407 -29.14 10.84 -10.03
C GLY A 407 -28.97 9.39 -9.64
N THR A 408 -27.78 8.82 -9.86
CA THR A 408 -27.59 7.37 -9.69
C THR A 408 -26.21 6.99 -9.18
N ILE A 409 -26.19 5.88 -8.42
CA ILE A 409 -25.00 5.07 -8.17
C ILE A 409 -25.02 3.92 -9.18
N ARG A 410 -23.94 3.78 -9.97
CA ARG A 410 -23.78 2.65 -10.90
C ARG A 410 -22.79 1.64 -10.33
N THR A 411 -23.29 0.49 -9.94
CA THR A 411 -22.47 -0.67 -9.57
C THR A 411 -22.16 -1.51 -10.81
N PHE A 412 -21.36 -2.55 -10.67
CA PHE A 412 -21.12 -3.50 -11.77
C PHE A 412 -22.34 -4.39 -12.12
N GLN A 413 -23.40 -4.37 -11.29
CA GLN A 413 -24.60 -5.17 -11.50
C GLN A 413 -25.85 -4.34 -11.84
N LYS A 414 -26.00 -3.19 -11.18
CA LYS A 414 -27.24 -2.40 -11.28
C LYS A 414 -26.98 -0.91 -11.12
N THR A 415 -27.96 -0.14 -11.57
CA THR A 415 -28.04 1.30 -11.33
C THR A 415 -29.04 1.54 -10.21
N ILE A 416 -28.64 2.30 -9.19
CA ILE A 416 -29.41 2.58 -7.97
C ILE A 416 -29.73 4.06 -7.94
N PRO A 417 -31.00 4.50 -7.80
CA PRO A 417 -31.34 5.90 -7.59
C PRO A 417 -30.65 6.45 -6.34
N ALA A 418 -30.09 7.65 -6.43
CA ALA A 418 -29.43 8.30 -5.31
C ALA A 418 -29.66 9.82 -5.33
N ALA A 419 -29.65 10.43 -4.14
CA ALA A 419 -29.67 11.88 -4.03
C ALA A 419 -28.85 12.35 -2.82
N LEU A 420 -28.24 13.54 -2.96
CA LEU A 420 -27.63 14.30 -1.86
C LEU A 420 -28.40 15.60 -1.68
N THR A 421 -28.79 15.91 -0.45
CA THR A 421 -29.43 17.18 -0.11
C THR A 421 -28.56 17.93 0.90
N PHE A 422 -28.16 19.14 0.52
CA PHE A 422 -27.37 20.05 1.36
C PHE A 422 -28.29 21.17 1.86
N MET A 423 -28.39 21.34 3.16
CA MET A 423 -29.24 22.34 3.80
C MET A 423 -28.38 23.39 4.52
N ARG A 424 -28.73 24.67 4.39
CA ARG A 424 -28.04 25.75 5.10
C ARG A 424 -28.21 25.56 6.61
N GLY A 425 -27.09 25.44 7.33
CA GLY A 425 -27.11 25.23 8.79
C GLY A 425 -27.75 23.92 9.24
N GLY A 426 -28.01 22.98 8.31
CA GLY A 426 -28.63 21.69 8.59
C GLY A 426 -27.76 20.50 8.16
N PRO A 427 -28.21 19.27 8.44
CA PRO A 427 -27.48 18.07 8.07
C PRO A 427 -27.45 17.88 6.55
N VAL A 428 -26.37 17.21 6.06
CA VAL A 428 -26.36 16.65 4.72
C VAL A 428 -27.11 15.32 4.75
N VAL A 429 -28.05 15.12 3.80
CA VAL A 429 -28.84 13.89 3.72
C VAL A 429 -28.50 13.15 2.45
N LEU A 430 -28.06 11.91 2.56
CA LEU A 430 -27.90 10.97 1.45
C LEU A 430 -29.15 10.11 1.35
N GLU A 431 -29.68 9.91 0.14
CA GLU A 431 -30.75 8.94 -0.14
C GLU A 431 -30.22 7.91 -1.13
N ILE A 432 -30.41 6.63 -0.85
CA ILE A 432 -30.06 5.50 -1.73
C ILE A 432 -31.31 4.62 -1.87
N ASP A 433 -31.78 4.44 -3.09
CA ASP A 433 -33.01 3.66 -3.40
C ASP A 433 -34.23 4.10 -2.56
N GLY A 434 -34.37 5.43 -2.37
CA GLY A 434 -35.42 6.04 -1.57
C GLY A 434 -35.23 5.96 -0.05
N ILE A 435 -34.18 5.30 0.43
CA ILE A 435 -33.87 5.17 1.86
C ILE A 435 -32.93 6.29 2.28
N ARG A 436 -33.31 7.06 3.29
CA ARG A 436 -32.46 8.12 3.87
C ARG A 436 -31.37 7.52 4.73
N ALA A 437 -30.15 8.00 4.50
CA ALA A 437 -28.94 7.68 5.23
C ALA A 437 -28.45 8.93 6.00
N SER A 438 -28.31 8.78 7.31
CA SER A 438 -27.78 9.86 8.17
C SER A 438 -26.25 9.90 8.11
N PRO A 439 -25.63 11.08 8.29
CA PRO A 439 -24.20 11.18 8.47
C PRO A 439 -23.71 10.31 9.62
N LEU A 440 -22.55 9.69 9.43
CA LEU A 440 -21.86 8.94 10.47
C LEU A 440 -20.85 9.89 11.15
N SER A 441 -21.21 10.36 12.34
CA SER A 441 -20.34 11.22 13.16
C SER A 441 -19.38 10.35 13.98
N VAL A 442 -18.42 9.70 13.33
CA VAL A 442 -17.38 8.89 13.99
C VAL A 442 -16.04 9.40 13.52
N LYS A 443 -15.10 9.66 14.44
CA LYS A 443 -13.68 9.86 14.07
C LYS A 443 -13.17 8.59 13.38
N THR A 444 -13.07 8.64 12.07
CA THR A 444 -12.49 7.56 11.25
C THR A 444 -11.30 8.11 10.48
N GLU A 445 -10.46 7.25 9.97
CA GLU A 445 -9.39 7.66 9.03
C GLU A 445 -9.92 8.28 7.73
N LEU A 446 -11.22 8.12 7.44
CA LEU A 446 -11.90 8.76 6.32
C LEU A 446 -12.27 10.23 6.59
N GLY A 447 -12.02 10.70 7.82
CA GLY A 447 -12.29 12.07 8.23
C GLY A 447 -13.78 12.37 8.48
N GLU A 448 -14.03 13.61 8.86
CA GLU A 448 -15.37 14.19 8.95
C GLU A 448 -15.82 14.70 7.57
N MET A 449 -17.08 15.11 7.46
CA MET A 449 -17.53 15.74 6.20
C MET A 449 -16.68 16.97 5.89
N SER A 450 -16.23 17.08 4.65
CA SER A 450 -15.42 18.19 4.18
C SER A 450 -15.84 18.66 2.79
N TYR A 451 -15.49 19.91 2.48
CA TYR A 451 -15.55 20.46 1.12
C TYR A 451 -14.30 21.31 0.89
N GLU A 452 -13.38 20.75 0.12
CA GLU A 452 -12.10 21.37 -0.20
C GLU A 452 -11.84 21.25 -1.69
N ASP A 453 -11.35 22.28 -2.33
CA ASP A 453 -11.00 22.32 -3.77
C ASP A 453 -12.13 21.84 -4.71
N GLY A 454 -13.38 22.13 -4.34
CA GLY A 454 -14.55 21.70 -5.10
C GLY A 454 -14.94 20.25 -4.90
N VAL A 455 -14.30 19.53 -3.97
CA VAL A 455 -14.56 18.14 -3.65
C VAL A 455 -15.32 18.03 -2.31
N PHE A 456 -16.52 17.48 -2.34
CA PHE A 456 -17.24 17.09 -1.13
C PHE A 456 -16.90 15.65 -0.77
N SER A 457 -16.67 15.40 0.52
CA SER A 457 -16.55 14.05 1.06
C SER A 457 -17.34 13.89 2.36
N GLY A 458 -17.84 12.67 2.61
CA GLY A 458 -18.57 12.35 3.84
C GLY A 458 -18.94 10.89 3.94
N LEU A 459 -19.06 10.42 5.19
CA LEU A 459 -19.44 9.05 5.53
C LEU A 459 -20.88 9.00 6.05
N PHE A 460 -21.67 8.05 5.58
CA PHE A 460 -23.10 7.93 5.87
C PHE A 460 -23.48 6.51 6.30
N TRP A 461 -24.44 6.41 7.22
CA TRP A 461 -25.14 5.16 7.48
C TRP A 461 -25.99 4.80 6.28
N GLY A 462 -25.55 3.87 5.46
CA GLY A 462 -26.25 3.48 4.23
C GLY A 462 -25.68 2.17 3.70
N ARG A 463 -26.30 1.65 2.64
CA ARG A 463 -25.88 0.39 2.04
C ARG A 463 -25.85 0.49 0.51
N ILE A 464 -24.82 -0.12 -0.05
CA ILE A 464 -24.73 -0.42 -1.49
C ILE A 464 -24.59 -1.94 -1.60
N ASP A 465 -25.72 -2.62 -1.82
CA ASP A 465 -25.73 -4.08 -1.86
C ASP A 465 -25.26 -4.61 -3.22
N THR A 466 -24.17 -5.35 -3.17
CA THR A 466 -23.55 -6.11 -4.26
C THR A 466 -23.19 -7.51 -3.73
N PRO A 467 -22.85 -8.50 -4.56
CA PRO A 467 -22.34 -9.79 -4.07
C PRO A 467 -21.17 -9.65 -3.11
N ASP A 468 -20.31 -8.65 -3.32
CA ASP A 468 -19.11 -8.44 -2.49
C ASP A 468 -19.43 -7.82 -1.12
N THR A 469 -20.58 -7.17 -0.95
CA THR A 469 -21.02 -6.55 0.31
C THR A 469 -22.15 -7.31 1.00
N SER A 470 -22.76 -8.30 0.33
CA SER A 470 -23.92 -9.03 0.85
C SER A 470 -23.63 -9.69 2.19
N GLY A 471 -24.51 -9.46 3.17
CA GLY A 471 -24.35 -9.97 4.53
C GLY A 471 -23.18 -9.37 5.33
N ARG A 472 -22.50 -8.36 4.81
CA ARG A 472 -21.34 -7.71 5.46
C ARG A 472 -21.71 -6.29 5.90
N PRO A 473 -21.58 -5.95 7.21
CA PRO A 473 -21.88 -4.60 7.70
C PRO A 473 -20.97 -3.56 7.05
N HIS A 474 -21.58 -2.50 6.52
CA HIS A 474 -20.84 -1.41 5.88
C HIS A 474 -21.59 -0.07 5.96
N ALA A 475 -20.85 0.99 5.76
CA ALA A 475 -21.32 2.35 5.57
C ALA A 475 -21.04 2.80 4.12
N VAL A 476 -21.47 3.99 3.74
CA VAL A 476 -21.24 4.56 2.41
C VAL A 476 -20.41 5.82 2.54
N TYR A 477 -19.23 5.81 1.93
CA TYR A 477 -18.38 6.99 1.80
C TYR A 477 -18.61 7.64 0.44
N ILE A 478 -18.97 8.90 0.47
CA ILE A 478 -19.17 9.73 -0.73
C ILE A 478 -17.94 10.61 -0.94
N LYS A 479 -17.43 10.63 -2.18
CA LYS A 479 -16.41 11.60 -2.61
C LYS A 479 -16.78 12.07 -4.01
N VAL A 480 -17.21 13.33 -4.14
CA VAL A 480 -17.70 13.90 -5.41
C VAL A 480 -17.11 15.28 -5.65
N LYS A 481 -16.79 15.56 -6.89
CA LYS A 481 -16.38 16.89 -7.36
C LYS A 481 -17.50 17.55 -8.12
N MET A 482 -17.71 18.84 -7.89
CA MET A 482 -18.65 19.64 -8.66
C MET A 482 -18.05 19.96 -10.03
N ARG A 483 -18.77 19.58 -11.09
CA ARG A 483 -18.44 19.82 -12.50
C ARG A 483 -19.67 20.42 -13.19
N GLU A 484 -19.60 21.71 -13.51
CA GLU A 484 -20.76 22.44 -14.05
C GLU A 484 -21.98 22.28 -13.11
N ASN A 485 -23.04 21.64 -13.59
CA ASN A 485 -24.28 21.40 -12.84
C ASN A 485 -24.40 19.95 -12.33
N LYS A 486 -23.27 19.22 -12.20
CA LYS A 486 -23.24 17.84 -11.73
C LYS A 486 -22.27 17.67 -10.58
N LEU A 487 -22.58 16.72 -9.69
CA LEU A 487 -21.63 16.11 -8.75
C LEU A 487 -21.21 14.76 -9.29
N VAL A 488 -19.94 14.59 -9.61
CA VAL A 488 -19.39 13.36 -10.20
C VAL A 488 -18.28 12.83 -9.33
N GLY A 489 -18.27 11.52 -9.08
CA GLY A 489 -17.25 10.89 -8.27
C GLY A 489 -17.59 9.46 -7.88
N SER A 490 -17.35 9.10 -6.63
CA SER A 490 -17.62 7.76 -6.11
C SER A 490 -18.55 7.74 -4.90
N ALA A 491 -19.38 6.68 -4.86
CA ALA A 491 -20.02 6.18 -3.65
C ALA A 491 -19.39 4.84 -3.32
N SER A 492 -18.72 4.72 -2.20
CA SER A 492 -17.95 3.54 -1.83
C SER A 492 -18.60 2.82 -0.66
N ALA A 493 -18.83 1.50 -0.80
CA ALA A 493 -19.19 0.66 0.34
C ALA A 493 -17.94 0.43 1.18
N VAL A 494 -18.00 0.77 2.48
CA VAL A 494 -16.86 0.72 3.40
C VAL A 494 -17.20 -0.17 4.57
N SER A 495 -16.41 -1.23 4.80
CA SER A 495 -16.64 -2.11 5.94
C SER A 495 -16.45 -1.35 7.26
N ILE A 496 -17.38 -1.57 8.19
CA ILE A 496 -17.34 -1.00 9.55
C ILE A 496 -16.88 -2.03 10.59
N ASP A 497 -16.43 -3.20 10.14
CA ASP A 497 -15.87 -4.21 11.02
C ASP A 497 -14.43 -3.87 11.45
N ALA A 498 -14.01 -4.42 12.58
CA ALA A 498 -12.69 -4.17 13.15
C ALA A 498 -11.51 -4.72 12.32
N ARG A 499 -11.77 -5.46 11.23
CA ARG A 499 -10.76 -5.97 10.29
C ARG A 499 -10.59 -5.08 9.07
N ARG A 500 -11.47 -4.07 8.86
CA ARG A 500 -11.47 -3.19 7.69
C ARG A 500 -11.37 -3.98 6.39
N THR A 501 -12.34 -4.85 6.15
CA THR A 501 -12.24 -5.87 5.10
C THR A 501 -12.35 -5.31 3.69
N PHE A 502 -13.03 -4.17 3.49
CA PHE A 502 -13.17 -3.61 2.14
C PHE A 502 -13.48 -2.11 2.11
N PHE A 503 -13.10 -1.50 1.00
CA PHE A 503 -13.50 -0.18 0.51
C PHE A 503 -13.76 -0.33 -0.99
N LEU A 504 -15.03 -0.41 -1.41
CA LEU A 504 -15.44 -0.79 -2.76
C LEU A 504 -16.14 0.37 -3.46
N PRO A 505 -15.47 1.08 -4.38
CA PRO A 505 -16.02 2.25 -5.03
C PRO A 505 -16.98 1.90 -6.18
N HIS A 506 -17.99 2.73 -6.32
CA HIS A 506 -18.94 2.72 -7.44
C HIS A 506 -19.08 4.13 -8.00
N CYS A 507 -19.43 4.23 -9.28
CA CYS A 507 -19.65 5.53 -9.92
C CYS A 507 -20.88 6.23 -9.34
N LEU A 508 -20.72 7.49 -8.95
CA LEU A 508 -21.81 8.38 -8.52
C LEU A 508 -21.89 9.58 -9.45
N GLU A 509 -23.06 9.80 -10.03
CA GLU A 509 -23.37 10.98 -10.82
C GLU A 509 -24.72 11.56 -10.40
N LEU A 510 -24.73 12.81 -9.95
CA LEU A 510 -25.92 13.54 -9.54
C LEU A 510 -25.98 14.87 -10.27
N ALA A 511 -27.20 15.34 -10.57
CA ALA A 511 -27.45 16.64 -11.18
C ALA A 511 -28.52 17.40 -10.40
N ARG A 512 -28.54 18.71 -10.53
CA ARG A 512 -29.66 19.50 -10.02
C ARG A 512 -30.90 19.25 -10.88
N PRO A 513 -32.10 19.15 -10.28
CA PRO A 513 -33.34 19.11 -11.04
C PRO A 513 -33.46 20.35 -11.94
N ALA A 514 -33.93 20.14 -13.17
CA ALA A 514 -34.24 21.24 -14.08
C ALA A 514 -35.41 22.07 -13.49
N GLY A 515 -35.10 23.19 -12.85
CA GLY A 515 -36.10 24.06 -12.18
C GLY A 515 -35.57 24.84 -10.98
N ASP A 516 -34.53 24.36 -10.28
CA ASP A 516 -33.99 25.03 -9.08
C ASP A 516 -32.95 26.15 -9.39
N ALA A 517 -32.74 26.49 -10.66
CA ALA A 517 -31.86 27.58 -11.07
C ALA A 517 -32.45 29.00 -10.84
N LYS A 518 -33.64 29.13 -10.23
CA LYS A 518 -34.32 30.41 -9.95
C LYS A 518 -34.38 30.75 -8.45
N GLY A 519 -33.28 30.56 -7.74
CA GLY A 519 -33.14 30.98 -6.36
C GLY A 519 -31.81 31.67 -6.14
N ARG A 520 -31.53 32.75 -6.85
CA ARG A 520 -30.51 33.75 -6.51
C ARG A 520 -31.19 35.02 -6.06
#